data_589be1bf340397f91905bf9663ce2f9f
#
_entry.id   589be1bf340397f91905bf9663ce2f9f
#
_cell.length_a   1.000
_cell.length_b   1.000
_cell.length_c   1.000
_cell.angle_alpha   90.00
_cell.angle_beta   90.00
_cell.angle_gamma   90.00
#
_symmetry.space_group_name_H-M   'P 1'
#
loop_
_entity.id
_entity.type
_entity.pdbx_description
1 polymer ?
#
loop_
_entity_poly.entity_id
_entity_poly.type
_entity_poly.pdbx_seq_one_letter_code
_entity_poly.pdbx_strand_id
1 'polypeptide(L)'
;MPKISACLVIYNEEARIKKCIDSLIGAVDEIIVVHDGECCDNTLKICRDYNAKIFIRPHAGFMEAHLPFCFDLAQGDWLLRIDADEYLSPELRNNLKILVGDGDVSAYELLWPIWDGKKYLTKQWPRKRCLFKKNKISFLGIPHYVINVEGKIKKCDFTIEHKPDYNSLAWPIFLSKWIAWSKIQAQAYLKNFSCIEKYNYNGNSWSSLIKLRRKIPLLLMPFEFSITLYKNLISGAWEEGRVGFLYSLYCGIYRVMVNYYIFLYKK
;
A
#
# COMPACT_ATOMS: atom_id res chain seq x y z
N MET A 1 -16.20 20.65 6.60
CA MET A 1 -15.58 19.78 5.60
C MET A 1 -15.14 18.48 6.27
N PRO A 2 -15.18 17.33 5.59
CA PRO A 2 -14.66 16.07 6.14
C PRO A 2 -13.19 16.22 6.56
N LYS A 3 -12.81 15.59 7.66
CA LYS A 3 -11.43 15.57 8.16
C LYS A 3 -10.62 14.45 7.53
N ILE A 4 -9.34 14.69 7.32
CA ILE A 4 -8.40 13.74 6.71
C ILE A 4 -7.30 13.41 7.71
N SER A 5 -7.12 12.10 7.99
CA SER A 5 -5.98 11.59 8.74
C SER A 5 -4.96 10.97 7.80
N ALA A 6 -3.72 11.47 7.80
CA ALA A 6 -2.61 10.78 7.16
C ALA A 6 -2.11 9.65 8.06
N CYS A 7 -2.06 8.45 7.52
CA CYS A 7 -1.68 7.22 8.21
C CYS A 7 -0.37 6.68 7.64
N LEU A 8 0.69 6.73 8.45
CA LEU A 8 2.03 6.25 8.10
C LEU A 8 2.42 5.08 9.02
N VAL A 9 2.88 4.00 8.43
CA VAL A 9 3.59 2.94 9.13
C VAL A 9 5.01 2.90 8.60
N ILE A 10 6.00 3.10 9.46
CA ILE A 10 7.38 3.37 9.06
C ILE A 10 8.39 2.57 9.91
N TYR A 11 9.59 2.40 9.38
CA TYR A 11 10.72 1.81 10.09
C TYR A 11 12.04 2.46 9.66
N ASN A 12 12.62 3.33 10.54
CA ASN A 12 13.90 4.01 10.30
C ASN A 12 13.96 4.73 8.93
N GLU A 13 13.18 5.79 8.79
CA GLU A 13 12.99 6.55 7.53
C GLU A 13 13.54 7.99 7.61
N GLU A 14 14.61 8.22 8.41
CA GLU A 14 15.19 9.55 8.65
C GLU A 14 15.45 10.34 7.35
N ALA A 15 15.96 9.66 6.33
CA ALA A 15 16.32 10.30 5.06
C ALA A 15 15.13 10.82 4.25
N ARG A 16 13.91 10.29 4.48
CA ARG A 16 12.74 10.52 3.61
C ARG A 16 11.56 11.14 4.32
N ILE A 17 11.37 10.81 5.60
CA ILE A 17 10.16 11.16 6.35
C ILE A 17 9.88 12.66 6.38
N LYS A 18 10.91 13.50 6.46
CA LYS A 18 10.75 14.96 6.47
C LYS A 18 10.00 15.44 5.22
N LYS A 19 10.43 15.01 4.03
CA LYS A 19 9.82 15.42 2.76
C LYS A 19 8.39 14.90 2.64
N CYS A 20 8.10 13.69 3.12
CA CYS A 20 6.76 13.15 3.18
C CYS A 20 5.86 14.06 4.02
N ILE A 21 6.26 14.34 5.26
CA ILE A 21 5.47 15.18 6.18
C ILE A 21 5.30 16.60 5.65
N ASP A 22 6.35 17.21 5.08
CA ASP A 22 6.26 18.55 4.46
C ASP A 22 5.16 18.63 3.39
N SER A 23 4.96 17.55 2.63
CA SER A 23 3.89 17.49 1.62
C SER A 23 2.49 17.40 2.22
N LEU A 24 2.37 16.92 3.46
CA LEU A 24 1.10 16.71 4.16
C LEU A 24 0.63 17.95 4.95
N ILE A 25 1.58 18.76 5.44
CA ILE A 25 1.26 19.93 6.28
C ILE A 25 0.30 20.87 5.56
N GLY A 26 -0.82 21.20 6.22
CA GLY A 26 -1.88 22.05 5.66
C GLY A 26 -2.83 21.34 4.68
N ALA A 27 -2.52 20.12 4.21
CA ALA A 27 -3.40 19.34 3.37
C ALA A 27 -4.26 18.35 4.18
N VAL A 28 -3.76 17.85 5.31
CA VAL A 28 -4.46 16.93 6.21
C VAL A 28 -4.72 17.56 7.57
N ASP A 29 -5.63 16.99 8.34
CA ASP A 29 -6.03 17.50 9.65
C ASP A 29 -5.22 16.87 10.80
N GLU A 30 -4.65 15.70 10.58
CA GLU A 30 -3.74 15.03 11.52
C GLU A 30 -2.79 14.09 10.78
N ILE A 31 -1.65 13.84 11.41
CA ILE A 31 -0.64 12.87 10.95
C ILE A 31 -0.44 11.85 12.06
N ILE A 32 -0.67 10.58 11.74
CA ILE A 32 -0.48 9.44 12.64
C ILE A 32 0.67 8.61 12.12
N VAL A 33 1.65 8.41 12.97
CA VAL A 33 2.86 7.63 12.67
C VAL A 33 2.91 6.42 13.60
N VAL A 34 2.93 5.24 13.02
CA VAL A 34 3.18 3.99 13.74
C VAL A 34 4.56 3.48 13.34
N HIS A 35 5.48 3.41 14.29
CA HIS A 35 6.82 2.89 14.06
C HIS A 35 6.85 1.38 14.35
N ASP A 36 7.40 0.61 13.40
CA ASP A 36 7.50 -0.85 13.47
C ASP A 36 8.77 -1.27 14.23
N GLY A 37 8.70 -1.37 15.56
CA GLY A 37 9.84 -1.68 16.42
C GLY A 37 10.49 -0.45 17.03
N GLU A 38 11.67 -0.63 17.61
CA GLU A 38 12.49 0.46 18.15
C GLU A 38 13.08 1.32 17.02
N CYS A 39 13.12 2.62 17.23
CA CYS A 39 13.69 3.57 16.28
C CYS A 39 15.17 3.74 16.55
N CYS A 40 16.01 3.43 15.56
CA CYS A 40 17.47 3.48 15.66
C CYS A 40 18.09 4.71 14.98
N ASP A 41 17.26 5.62 14.43
CA ASP A 41 17.68 6.84 13.75
C ASP A 41 16.89 8.07 14.23
N ASN A 42 16.98 9.21 13.52
CA ASN A 42 16.24 10.41 13.88
C ASN A 42 14.78 10.48 13.39
N THR A 43 14.24 9.40 12.81
CA THR A 43 12.88 9.37 12.25
C THR A 43 11.84 9.91 13.21
N LEU A 44 11.78 9.37 14.43
CA LEU A 44 10.75 9.79 15.41
C LEU A 44 10.99 11.18 15.97
N LYS A 45 12.23 11.66 16.03
CA LYS A 45 12.55 13.03 16.38
C LYS A 45 11.96 13.99 15.34
N ILE A 46 12.22 13.72 14.06
CA ILE A 46 11.63 14.52 12.96
C ILE A 46 10.11 14.52 13.05
N CYS A 47 9.46 13.37 13.25
CA CYS A 47 8.00 13.31 13.37
C CYS A 47 7.46 14.16 14.54
N ARG A 48 8.17 14.22 15.68
CA ARG A 48 7.77 15.05 16.83
C ARG A 48 7.82 16.54 16.50
N ASP A 49 8.85 16.97 15.76
CA ASP A 49 9.02 18.38 15.37
C ASP A 49 7.84 18.89 14.51
N TYR A 50 7.10 17.97 13.87
CA TYR A 50 5.89 18.26 13.10
C TYR A 50 4.57 17.96 13.84
N ASN A 51 4.62 17.72 15.16
CA ASN A 51 3.46 17.40 15.98
C ASN A 51 2.68 16.15 15.50
N ALA A 52 3.34 15.19 14.87
CA ALA A 52 2.72 13.94 14.50
C ALA A 52 2.36 13.11 15.76
N LYS A 53 1.24 12.42 15.73
CA LYS A 53 0.86 11.45 16.76
C LYS A 53 1.64 10.16 16.56
N ILE A 54 2.56 9.84 17.48
CA ILE A 54 3.53 8.76 17.33
C ILE A 54 3.18 7.59 18.24
N PHE A 55 3.21 6.39 17.68
CA PHE A 55 3.02 5.11 18.36
C PHE A 55 4.13 4.14 17.95
N ILE A 56 4.71 3.44 18.92
CA ILE A 56 5.72 2.41 18.68
C ILE A 56 5.08 1.05 18.94
N ARG A 57 5.23 0.11 18.03
CA ARG A 57 4.71 -1.25 18.17
C ARG A 57 5.81 -2.30 18.03
N PRO A 58 5.62 -3.52 18.56
CA PRO A 58 6.58 -4.61 18.35
C PRO A 58 6.87 -4.80 16.86
N HIS A 59 8.15 -5.03 16.52
CA HIS A 59 8.60 -5.22 15.16
C HIS A 59 7.91 -6.41 14.47
N ALA A 60 7.25 -6.13 13.36
CA ALA A 60 6.56 -7.13 12.55
C ALA A 60 7.26 -7.40 11.21
N GLY A 61 8.09 -6.47 10.74
CA GLY A 61 8.83 -6.56 9.49
C GLY A 61 8.01 -6.24 8.24
N PHE A 62 6.77 -5.76 8.39
CA PHE A 62 5.93 -5.29 7.28
C PHE A 62 4.83 -4.35 7.78
N MET A 63 4.57 -3.33 6.99
CA MET A 63 3.69 -2.23 7.39
C MET A 63 2.22 -2.64 7.59
N GLU A 64 1.74 -3.59 6.81
CA GLU A 64 0.34 -3.99 6.83
C GLU A 64 -0.08 -4.62 8.18
N ALA A 65 0.86 -5.13 8.97
CA ALA A 65 0.59 -5.60 10.32
C ALA A 65 0.11 -4.49 11.26
N HIS A 66 0.50 -3.25 10.98
CA HIS A 66 0.21 -2.10 11.82
C HIS A 66 -0.82 -1.14 11.22
N LEU A 67 -1.13 -1.23 9.93
CA LEU A 67 -2.12 -0.36 9.28
C LEU A 67 -3.50 -0.38 9.95
N PRO A 68 -4.10 -1.54 10.33
CA PRO A 68 -5.38 -1.55 11.03
C PRO A 68 -5.34 -0.74 12.32
N PHE A 69 -4.29 -0.91 13.12
CA PHE A 69 -4.09 -0.13 14.35
C PHE A 69 -3.97 1.37 14.05
N CYS A 70 -3.20 1.74 13.03
CA CYS A 70 -3.06 3.14 12.59
C CYS A 70 -4.40 3.74 12.15
N PHE A 71 -5.21 2.96 11.43
CA PHE A 71 -6.54 3.39 10.97
C PHE A 71 -7.53 3.57 12.13
N ASP A 72 -7.46 2.72 13.16
CA ASP A 72 -8.33 2.83 14.33
C ASP A 72 -8.06 4.11 15.14
N LEU A 73 -6.79 4.52 15.24
CA LEU A 73 -6.38 5.74 15.93
C LEU A 73 -6.82 7.01 15.21
N ALA A 74 -7.05 6.94 13.91
CA ALA A 74 -7.43 8.08 13.09
C ALA A 74 -8.78 8.67 13.51
N GLN A 75 -8.86 10.00 13.62
CA GLN A 75 -10.07 10.73 13.98
C GLN A 75 -10.76 11.34 12.76
N GLY A 76 -10.11 11.32 11.60
CA GLY A 76 -10.67 11.83 10.36
C GLY A 76 -11.71 10.89 9.74
N ASP A 77 -12.62 11.48 8.98
CA ASP A 77 -13.61 10.76 8.18
C ASP A 77 -12.97 10.01 7.01
N TRP A 78 -11.86 10.58 6.52
CA TRP A 78 -11.06 10.04 5.43
C TRP A 78 -9.66 9.67 5.93
N LEU A 79 -9.16 8.57 5.40
CA LEU A 79 -7.81 8.09 5.64
C LEU A 79 -6.99 8.25 4.36
N LEU A 80 -5.82 8.87 4.49
CA LEU A 80 -4.78 8.90 3.48
C LEU A 80 -3.65 7.96 3.93
N ARG A 81 -3.56 6.77 3.32
CA ARG A 81 -2.42 5.87 3.51
C ARG A 81 -1.26 6.35 2.65
N ILE A 82 -0.15 6.69 3.27
CA ILE A 82 1.04 7.18 2.59
C ILE A 82 2.30 6.55 3.20
N ASP A 83 3.28 6.22 2.35
CA ASP A 83 4.54 5.62 2.75
C ASP A 83 5.61 6.74 2.87
N ALA A 84 6.70 6.52 3.62
CA ALA A 84 7.70 7.57 3.89
C ALA A 84 8.44 8.08 2.63
N ASP A 85 8.47 7.28 1.56
CA ASP A 85 9.03 7.62 0.25
C ASP A 85 7.98 8.13 -0.76
N GLU A 86 6.79 8.48 -0.25
CA GLU A 86 5.68 9.04 -1.03
C GLU A 86 5.39 10.48 -0.62
N TYR A 87 4.98 11.29 -1.59
CA TYR A 87 4.70 12.72 -1.41
C TYR A 87 3.47 13.12 -2.19
N LEU A 88 2.68 14.05 -1.64
CA LEU A 88 1.60 14.67 -2.42
C LEU A 88 2.20 15.56 -3.51
N SER A 89 1.79 15.39 -4.77
CA SER A 89 2.08 16.41 -5.78
C SER A 89 1.44 17.74 -5.39
N PRO A 90 1.96 18.88 -5.87
CA PRO A 90 1.35 20.19 -5.59
C PRO A 90 -0.14 20.23 -5.96
N GLU A 91 -0.51 19.62 -7.09
CA GLU A 91 -1.89 19.56 -7.55
C GLU A 91 -2.76 18.73 -6.59
N LEU A 92 -2.29 17.54 -6.17
CA LEU A 92 -3.01 16.70 -5.23
C LEU A 92 -3.17 17.43 -3.89
N ARG A 93 -2.09 18.04 -3.38
CA ARG A 93 -2.11 18.79 -2.13
C ARG A 93 -3.19 19.87 -2.12
N ASN A 94 -3.27 20.66 -3.19
CA ASN A 94 -4.22 21.76 -3.30
C ASN A 94 -5.67 21.29 -3.48
N ASN A 95 -5.88 20.07 -4.02
CA ASN A 95 -7.21 19.54 -4.31
C ASN A 95 -7.68 18.47 -3.32
N LEU A 96 -6.87 18.07 -2.35
CA LEU A 96 -7.18 16.95 -1.46
C LEU A 96 -8.50 17.17 -0.68
N LYS A 97 -8.70 18.39 -0.16
CA LYS A 97 -9.94 18.77 0.56
C LYS A 97 -11.17 18.79 -0.36
N ILE A 98 -10.99 19.12 -1.63
CA ILE A 98 -12.07 19.12 -2.64
C ILE A 98 -12.48 17.67 -2.94
N LEU A 99 -11.50 16.77 -3.12
CA LEU A 99 -11.78 15.35 -3.38
C LEU A 99 -12.63 14.73 -2.28
N VAL A 100 -12.28 14.95 -1.01
CA VAL A 100 -13.01 14.34 0.11
C VAL A 100 -14.38 14.97 0.34
N GLY A 101 -14.67 16.11 -0.26
CA GLY A 101 -15.99 16.75 -0.27
C GLY A 101 -17.02 16.09 -1.17
N ASP A 102 -16.61 15.20 -2.10
CA ASP A 102 -17.51 14.42 -2.97
C ASP A 102 -18.21 13.33 -2.13
N GLY A 103 -19.46 13.59 -1.75
CA GLY A 103 -20.25 12.74 -0.86
C GLY A 103 -20.47 11.32 -1.38
N ASP A 104 -20.55 11.15 -2.70
CA ASP A 104 -20.88 9.87 -3.36
C ASP A 104 -19.66 8.94 -3.45
N VAL A 105 -18.45 9.46 -3.35
CA VAL A 105 -17.22 8.67 -3.50
C VAL A 105 -16.79 8.10 -2.16
N SER A 106 -16.38 6.83 -2.14
CA SER A 106 -15.88 6.14 -0.97
C SER A 106 -14.35 5.96 -0.97
N ALA A 107 -13.73 5.98 -2.15
CA ALA A 107 -12.28 5.95 -2.29
C ALA A 107 -11.80 6.53 -3.62
N TYR A 108 -10.53 6.95 -3.63
CA TYR A 108 -9.83 7.38 -4.84
C TYR A 108 -8.63 6.48 -5.14
N GLU A 109 -8.46 6.18 -6.41
CA GLU A 109 -7.24 5.58 -6.97
C GLU A 109 -6.42 6.68 -7.64
N LEU A 110 -5.32 7.08 -6.99
CA LEU A 110 -4.42 8.14 -7.43
C LEU A 110 -3.32 7.57 -8.34
N LEU A 111 -2.80 8.36 -9.24
CA LEU A 111 -1.63 7.99 -10.04
C LEU A 111 -0.42 7.74 -9.13
N TRP A 112 0.30 6.68 -9.41
CA TRP A 112 1.47 6.23 -8.67
C TRP A 112 2.58 5.77 -9.63
N PRO A 113 3.19 6.73 -10.38
CA PRO A 113 4.07 6.42 -11.48
C PRO A 113 5.32 5.64 -11.06
N ILE A 114 5.79 4.75 -11.93
CA ILE A 114 7.00 3.95 -11.71
C ILE A 114 8.23 4.86 -11.83
N TRP A 115 9.11 4.74 -10.84
CA TRP A 115 10.34 5.52 -10.71
C TRP A 115 11.58 4.69 -11.04
N ASP A 116 12.56 5.26 -11.76
CA ASP A 116 13.82 4.59 -12.13
C ASP A 116 15.04 5.04 -11.30
N GLY A 117 14.80 5.84 -10.26
CA GLY A 117 15.85 6.49 -9.47
C GLY A 117 16.14 7.92 -9.92
N LYS A 118 15.67 8.35 -11.11
CA LYS A 118 15.92 9.69 -11.68
C LYS A 118 14.66 10.34 -12.24
N LYS A 119 13.81 9.56 -12.90
CA LYS A 119 12.59 10.05 -13.58
C LYS A 119 11.46 9.04 -13.48
N TYR A 120 10.25 9.51 -13.72
CA TYR A 120 9.09 8.65 -13.91
C TYR A 120 9.14 7.96 -15.26
N LEU A 121 8.88 6.66 -15.27
CA LEU A 121 8.85 5.81 -16.46
C LEU A 121 7.44 5.64 -17.01
N THR A 122 6.42 5.89 -16.19
CA THR A 122 5.01 5.79 -16.57
C THR A 122 4.28 7.10 -16.27
N LYS A 123 3.15 7.34 -16.96
CA LYS A 123 2.38 8.59 -16.86
C LYS A 123 0.98 8.38 -16.26
N GLN A 124 0.25 7.37 -16.72
CA GLN A 124 -1.16 7.14 -16.37
C GLN A 124 -1.39 5.89 -15.53
N TRP A 125 -0.34 5.11 -15.29
CA TRP A 125 -0.37 3.85 -14.58
C TRP A 125 0.98 3.58 -13.89
N PRO A 126 1.06 2.82 -12.77
CA PRO A 126 -0.08 2.25 -12.03
C PRO A 126 -0.82 3.29 -11.18
N ARG A 127 -1.92 2.84 -10.56
CA ARG A 127 -2.69 3.62 -9.60
C ARG A 127 -2.68 2.94 -8.22
N LYS A 128 -2.66 3.75 -7.18
CA LYS A 128 -2.70 3.30 -5.77
C LYS A 128 -4.01 3.77 -5.14
N ARG A 129 -4.77 2.83 -4.56
CA ARG A 129 -5.92 3.14 -3.70
C ARG A 129 -5.39 3.48 -2.31
N CYS A 130 -5.32 4.75 -1.99
CA CYS A 130 -4.70 5.23 -0.76
C CYS A 130 -5.50 6.33 -0.04
N LEU A 131 -6.53 6.89 -0.66
CA LEU A 131 -7.46 7.85 -0.06
C LEU A 131 -8.85 7.22 0.00
N PHE A 132 -9.42 7.00 1.21
CA PHE A 132 -10.68 6.30 1.40
C PHE A 132 -11.41 6.71 2.67
N LYS A 133 -12.76 6.60 2.67
CA LYS A 133 -13.59 6.80 3.85
C LYS A 133 -13.31 5.74 4.91
N LYS A 134 -13.04 6.16 6.15
CA LYS A 134 -12.70 5.26 7.26
C LYS A 134 -13.78 4.19 7.51
N ASN A 135 -15.04 4.59 7.48
CA ASN A 135 -16.18 3.70 7.77
C ASN A 135 -16.57 2.77 6.60
N LYS A 136 -15.87 2.85 5.46
CA LYS A 136 -16.17 2.08 4.25
C LYS A 136 -15.10 1.05 3.90
N ILE A 137 -14.07 0.91 4.74
CA ILE A 137 -12.97 -0.01 4.47
C ILE A 137 -13.09 -1.31 5.24
N SER A 138 -12.55 -2.37 4.63
CA SER A 138 -12.18 -3.62 5.29
C SER A 138 -10.79 -4.04 4.83
N PHE A 139 -9.95 -4.45 5.78
CA PHE A 139 -8.54 -4.74 5.51
C PHE A 139 -8.02 -5.93 6.31
N LEU A 140 -7.32 -6.86 5.64
CA LEU A 140 -6.82 -8.09 6.25
C LEU A 140 -5.44 -7.97 6.91
N GLY A 141 -4.74 -6.84 6.76
CA GLY A 141 -3.37 -6.71 7.23
C GLY A 141 -2.38 -7.67 6.54
N ILE A 142 -2.71 -8.16 5.36
CA ILE A 142 -1.84 -9.03 4.58
C ILE A 142 -1.00 -8.17 3.62
N PRO A 143 0.33 -8.38 3.56
CA PRO A 143 1.19 -7.64 2.65
C PRO A 143 0.68 -7.65 1.21
N HIS A 144 0.73 -6.49 0.57
CA HIS A 144 0.26 -6.30 -0.82
C HIS A 144 -1.20 -6.74 -1.08
N TYR A 145 -2.02 -6.86 -0.03
CA TYR A 145 -3.45 -7.09 -0.18
C TYR A 145 -4.17 -5.74 -0.32
N VAL A 146 -5.04 -5.65 -1.32
CA VAL A 146 -5.77 -4.40 -1.58
C VAL A 146 -6.77 -4.15 -0.46
N ILE A 147 -6.82 -2.91 0.02
CA ILE A 147 -7.86 -2.45 0.94
C ILE A 147 -9.20 -2.50 0.21
N ASN A 148 -10.13 -3.29 0.73
CA ASN A 148 -11.48 -3.35 0.19
C ASN A 148 -12.25 -2.11 0.63
N VAL A 149 -12.99 -1.52 -0.28
CA VAL A 149 -13.84 -0.35 -0.02
C VAL A 149 -15.25 -0.63 -0.48
N GLU A 150 -16.20 -0.41 0.41
CA GLU A 150 -17.62 -0.46 0.10
C GLU A 150 -18.07 0.84 -0.56
N GLY A 151 -18.73 0.77 -1.70
CA GLY A 151 -19.25 1.91 -2.44
C GLY A 151 -18.41 2.31 -3.64
N LYS A 152 -18.55 3.57 -4.08
CA LYS A 152 -17.97 4.07 -5.33
C LYS A 152 -16.49 4.37 -5.19
N ILE A 153 -15.68 3.77 -6.07
CA ILE A 153 -14.25 4.04 -6.20
C ILE A 153 -14.05 4.84 -7.48
N LYS A 154 -13.38 5.99 -7.37
CA LYS A 154 -13.12 6.89 -8.51
C LYS A 154 -11.63 6.92 -8.84
N LYS A 155 -11.30 6.78 -10.11
CA LYS A 155 -9.94 7.06 -10.61
C LYS A 155 -9.74 8.58 -10.63
N CYS A 156 -8.57 9.02 -10.21
CA CYS A 156 -8.21 10.42 -10.14
C CYS A 156 -6.80 10.61 -10.73
N ASP A 157 -6.63 11.63 -11.56
CA ASP A 157 -5.38 11.88 -12.29
C ASP A 157 -4.35 12.69 -11.50
N PHE A 158 -4.66 13.03 -10.24
CA PHE A 158 -3.66 13.57 -9.34
C PHE A 158 -2.67 12.50 -8.90
N THR A 159 -1.42 12.92 -8.70
CA THR A 159 -0.30 12.03 -8.45
C THR A 159 0.10 12.00 -6.97
N ILE A 160 0.23 10.80 -6.42
CA ILE A 160 1.10 10.51 -5.29
C ILE A 160 2.48 10.21 -5.88
N GLU A 161 3.45 11.07 -5.61
CA GLU A 161 4.83 10.89 -6.05
C GLU A 161 5.50 9.80 -5.22
N HIS A 162 5.93 8.71 -5.86
CA HIS A 162 6.70 7.65 -5.23
C HIS A 162 8.14 7.72 -5.74
N LYS A 163 9.08 8.08 -4.86
CA LYS A 163 10.49 8.29 -5.20
C LYS A 163 11.42 7.51 -4.25
N PRO A 164 11.43 6.18 -4.34
CA PRO A 164 12.40 5.38 -3.59
C PRO A 164 13.83 5.63 -4.09
N ASP A 165 14.83 5.32 -3.26
CA ASP A 165 16.25 5.51 -3.59
C ASP A 165 16.80 4.46 -4.58
N TYR A 166 15.91 3.80 -5.31
CA TYR A 166 16.26 2.74 -6.26
C TYR A 166 15.38 2.76 -7.50
N ASN A 167 15.88 2.12 -8.56
CA ASN A 167 15.08 1.87 -9.76
C ASN A 167 14.10 0.72 -9.51
N SER A 168 12.80 1.01 -9.53
CA SER A 168 11.73 0.04 -9.28
C SER A 168 11.66 -1.12 -10.29
N LEU A 169 12.27 -0.96 -11.48
CA LEU A 169 12.35 -2.00 -12.52
C LEU A 169 13.70 -2.71 -12.56
N ALA A 170 14.67 -2.33 -11.72
CA ALA A 170 15.97 -3.00 -11.72
C ALA A 170 15.86 -4.46 -11.30
N TRP A 171 16.41 -5.35 -12.10
CA TRP A 171 16.39 -6.80 -11.85
C TRP A 171 16.92 -7.20 -10.45
N PRO A 172 18.03 -6.63 -9.94
CA PRO A 172 18.48 -6.92 -8.58
C PRO A 172 17.46 -6.54 -7.51
N ILE A 173 16.74 -5.42 -7.68
CA ILE A 173 15.68 -4.98 -6.77
C ILE A 173 14.49 -5.95 -6.84
N PHE A 174 14.10 -6.37 -8.04
CA PHE A 174 13.08 -7.40 -8.22
C PHE A 174 13.47 -8.67 -7.46
N LEU A 175 14.65 -9.21 -7.68
CA LEU A 175 15.11 -10.44 -7.02
C LEU A 175 15.16 -10.31 -5.50
N SER A 176 15.71 -9.23 -4.96
CA SER A 176 15.88 -9.07 -3.52
C SER A 176 14.55 -8.75 -2.81
N LYS A 177 13.89 -7.66 -3.20
CA LYS A 177 12.68 -7.18 -2.51
C LYS A 177 11.45 -8.04 -2.79
N TRP A 178 11.19 -8.38 -4.05
CA TRP A 178 9.97 -9.12 -4.42
C TRP A 178 10.01 -10.56 -3.92
N ILE A 179 11.19 -11.19 -3.88
CA ILE A 179 11.35 -12.50 -3.25
C ILE A 179 11.07 -12.40 -1.74
N ALA A 180 11.67 -11.43 -1.06
CA ALA A 180 11.43 -11.23 0.37
C ALA A 180 9.94 -11.00 0.67
N TRP A 181 9.30 -10.10 -0.06
CA TRP A 181 7.87 -9.82 0.10
C TRP A 181 6.97 -11.01 -0.23
N SER A 182 7.33 -11.81 -1.25
CA SER A 182 6.54 -13.02 -1.57
C SER A 182 6.60 -14.05 -0.45
N LYS A 183 7.74 -14.19 0.24
CA LYS A 183 7.88 -15.04 1.43
C LYS A 183 7.01 -14.54 2.57
N ILE A 184 7.09 -13.24 2.89
CA ILE A 184 6.30 -12.62 3.96
C ILE A 184 4.80 -12.76 3.65
N GLN A 185 4.38 -12.49 2.42
CA GLN A 185 2.98 -12.65 2.01
C GLN A 185 2.50 -14.11 2.09
N ALA A 186 3.34 -15.07 1.71
CA ALA A 186 3.01 -16.50 1.81
C ALA A 186 2.83 -16.93 3.28
N GLN A 187 3.73 -16.50 4.16
CA GLN A 187 3.59 -16.73 5.60
C GLN A 187 2.33 -16.09 6.15
N ALA A 188 2.03 -14.86 5.72
CA ALA A 188 0.83 -14.16 6.09
C ALA A 188 -0.44 -14.91 5.68
N TYR A 189 -0.48 -15.51 4.50
CA TYR A 189 -1.60 -16.35 4.09
C TYR A 189 -1.74 -17.65 4.89
N LEU A 190 -0.65 -18.18 5.42
CA LEU A 190 -0.66 -19.45 6.16
C LEU A 190 -0.95 -19.27 7.67
N LYS A 191 -0.50 -18.17 8.24
CA LYS A 191 -0.75 -17.85 9.65
C LYS A 191 -2.25 -17.55 9.84
N ASN A 192 -2.83 -18.11 10.90
CA ASN A 192 -4.11 -17.60 11.42
C ASN A 192 -3.81 -16.26 12.10
N PHE A 193 -4.19 -15.16 11.44
CA PHE A 193 -3.99 -13.83 12.01
C PHE A 193 -4.97 -13.57 13.15
N SER A 194 -4.65 -14.06 14.34
CA SER A 194 -5.40 -13.74 15.57
C SER A 194 -5.38 -12.24 15.91
N CYS A 195 -4.41 -11.50 15.42
CA CYS A 195 -4.34 -10.05 15.63
C CYS A 195 -5.31 -9.24 14.74
N ILE A 196 -5.85 -9.81 13.67
CA ILE A 196 -6.78 -9.13 12.74
C ILE A 196 -8.23 -9.15 13.26
N GLU A 197 -8.60 -10.13 14.06
CA GLU A 197 -9.95 -10.23 14.64
C GLU A 197 -10.35 -9.01 15.49
N LYS A 198 -9.36 -8.25 15.96
CA LYS A 198 -9.56 -7.07 16.80
C LYS A 198 -10.01 -5.81 16.05
N TYR A 199 -9.90 -5.77 14.72
CA TYR A 199 -10.11 -4.56 13.92
C TYR A 199 -11.32 -4.67 12.98
N ASN A 200 -12.52 -4.90 13.54
CA ASN A 200 -13.83 -4.85 12.84
C ASN A 200 -13.85 -5.48 11.44
N TYR A 201 -13.00 -6.45 11.21
CA TYR A 201 -13.04 -7.21 10.00
C TYR A 201 -14.25 -8.16 10.12
N ASN A 202 -15.33 -7.90 9.38
CA ASN A 202 -16.41 -8.87 9.21
C ASN A 202 -15.81 -10.14 8.59
N GLY A 203 -15.30 -11.02 9.47
CA GLY A 203 -14.41 -12.14 9.19
C GLY A 203 -14.98 -13.26 8.33
N ASN A 204 -16.12 -13.04 7.67
CA ASN A 204 -16.72 -14.02 6.78
C ASN A 204 -16.09 -14.07 5.39
N SER A 205 -15.15 -13.20 5.07
CA SER A 205 -14.55 -13.20 3.74
C SER A 205 -13.03 -13.34 3.73
N TRP A 206 -12.50 -14.37 4.32
CA TRP A 206 -11.35 -14.98 3.65
C TRP A 206 -11.82 -15.25 2.22
N SER A 207 -11.36 -14.41 1.28
CA SER A 207 -11.84 -14.57 -0.09
C SER A 207 -11.66 -16.05 -0.47
N SER A 208 -12.62 -16.60 -1.18
CA SER A 208 -12.54 -17.98 -1.69
C SER A 208 -11.18 -18.27 -2.33
N LEU A 209 -10.56 -17.24 -2.89
CA LEU A 209 -9.22 -17.30 -3.46
C LEU A 209 -8.11 -17.55 -2.42
N ILE A 210 -8.18 -16.96 -1.21
CA ILE A 210 -7.20 -17.22 -0.14
C ILE A 210 -7.32 -18.67 0.34
N LYS A 211 -8.56 -19.15 0.50
CA LYS A 211 -8.80 -20.56 0.85
C LYS A 211 -8.28 -21.50 -0.24
N LEU A 212 -8.46 -21.13 -1.50
CA LEU A 212 -8.00 -21.91 -2.65
C LEU A 212 -6.47 -21.92 -2.75
N ARG A 213 -5.79 -20.78 -2.54
CA ARG A 213 -4.33 -20.70 -2.46
C ARG A 213 -3.74 -21.64 -1.42
N ARG A 214 -4.40 -21.75 -0.24
CA ARG A 214 -3.98 -22.70 0.79
C ARG A 214 -4.16 -24.16 0.37
N LYS A 215 -5.19 -24.47 -0.43
CA LYS A 215 -5.50 -25.85 -0.83
C LYS A 215 -4.63 -26.32 -1.99
N ILE A 216 -4.57 -25.57 -3.07
CA ILE A 216 -3.98 -25.96 -4.35
C ILE A 216 -3.04 -24.87 -4.93
N PRO A 217 -2.01 -24.40 -4.17
CA PRO A 217 -1.20 -23.26 -4.59
C PRO A 217 -0.51 -23.48 -5.94
N LEU A 218 0.04 -24.67 -6.21
CA LEU A 218 0.75 -24.95 -7.46
C LEU A 218 -0.16 -24.86 -8.70
N LEU A 219 -1.40 -25.36 -8.59
CA LEU A 219 -2.37 -25.31 -9.69
C LEU A 219 -2.82 -23.87 -9.99
N LEU A 220 -2.75 -22.97 -9.01
CA LEU A 220 -3.12 -21.58 -9.20
C LEU A 220 -2.03 -20.72 -9.87
N MET A 221 -0.78 -21.17 -9.90
CA MET A 221 0.34 -20.37 -10.44
C MET A 221 0.07 -19.86 -11.87
N PRO A 222 -0.20 -20.71 -12.87
CA PRO A 222 -0.42 -20.23 -14.24
C PRO A 222 -1.66 -19.35 -14.35
N PHE A 223 -2.71 -19.68 -13.61
CA PHE A 223 -3.95 -18.90 -13.59
C PHE A 223 -3.72 -17.50 -13.00
N GLU A 224 -3.08 -17.40 -11.82
CA GLU A 224 -2.83 -16.10 -11.18
C GLU A 224 -1.79 -15.26 -11.94
N PHE A 225 -0.82 -15.88 -12.58
CA PHE A 225 0.08 -15.21 -13.50
C PHE A 225 -0.69 -14.52 -14.63
N SER A 226 -1.47 -15.32 -15.36
CA SER A 226 -2.21 -14.86 -16.54
C SER A 226 -3.25 -13.79 -16.20
N ILE A 227 -4.02 -14.00 -15.12
CA ILE A 227 -5.04 -13.03 -14.72
C ILE A 227 -4.43 -11.72 -14.19
N THR A 228 -3.25 -11.78 -13.54
CA THR A 228 -2.56 -10.58 -13.07
C THR A 228 -2.02 -9.78 -14.26
N LEU A 229 -1.35 -10.45 -15.19
CA LEU A 229 -0.86 -9.82 -16.42
C LEU A 229 -2.01 -9.19 -17.19
N TYR A 230 -3.08 -9.91 -17.45
CA TYR A 230 -4.26 -9.41 -18.14
C TYR A 230 -4.89 -8.20 -17.46
N LYS A 231 -5.13 -8.29 -16.14
CA LYS A 231 -5.71 -7.17 -15.38
C LYS A 231 -4.87 -5.92 -15.43
N ASN A 232 -3.55 -6.03 -15.31
CA ASN A 232 -2.66 -4.88 -15.40
C ASN A 232 -2.71 -4.24 -16.80
N LEU A 233 -2.66 -5.07 -17.85
CA LEU A 233 -2.71 -4.57 -19.23
C LEU A 233 -4.01 -3.79 -19.49
N ILE A 234 -5.17 -4.34 -19.13
CA ILE A 234 -6.45 -3.64 -19.35
C ILE A 234 -6.69 -2.45 -18.40
N SER A 235 -5.94 -2.36 -17.29
CA SER A 235 -6.07 -1.23 -16.34
C SER A 235 -5.27 0.01 -16.75
N GLY A 236 -4.51 -0.06 -17.84
CA GLY A 236 -3.71 1.03 -18.37
C GLY A 236 -2.23 0.72 -18.61
N ALA A 237 -1.72 -0.44 -18.16
CA ALA A 237 -0.32 -0.81 -18.40
C ALA A 237 0.03 -0.91 -19.89
N TRP A 238 -0.95 -1.26 -20.73
CA TRP A 238 -0.78 -1.32 -22.19
C TRP A 238 -0.37 0.04 -22.78
N GLU A 239 -0.95 1.13 -22.27
CA GLU A 239 -0.67 2.51 -22.72
C GLU A 239 0.75 2.97 -22.36
N GLU A 240 1.38 2.33 -21.35
CA GLU A 240 2.75 2.60 -20.91
C GLU A 240 3.83 1.80 -21.67
N GLY A 241 3.43 1.08 -22.70
CA GLY A 241 4.31 0.36 -23.62
C GLY A 241 5.17 -0.70 -22.93
N ARG A 242 6.48 -0.74 -23.25
CA ARG A 242 7.41 -1.75 -22.70
C ARG A 242 7.51 -1.73 -21.19
N VAL A 243 7.44 -0.56 -20.56
CA VAL A 243 7.55 -0.41 -19.09
C VAL A 243 6.34 -1.03 -18.41
N GLY A 244 5.14 -0.69 -18.90
CA GLY A 244 3.90 -1.25 -18.36
C GLY A 244 3.83 -2.77 -18.53
N PHE A 245 4.24 -3.29 -19.68
CA PHE A 245 4.32 -4.72 -19.92
C PHE A 245 5.32 -5.41 -18.96
N LEU A 246 6.54 -4.89 -18.84
CA LEU A 246 7.58 -5.46 -17.97
C LEU A 246 7.16 -5.46 -16.50
N TYR A 247 6.61 -4.37 -16.01
CA TYR A 247 6.12 -4.31 -14.63
C TYR A 247 4.94 -5.28 -14.41
N SER A 248 4.05 -5.40 -15.38
CA SER A 248 2.94 -6.36 -15.32
C SER A 248 3.43 -7.81 -15.29
N LEU A 249 4.50 -8.10 -16.04
CA LEU A 249 5.19 -9.41 -16.00
C LEU A 249 5.78 -9.67 -14.60
N TYR A 250 6.46 -8.68 -14.01
CA TYR A 250 6.97 -8.80 -12.65
C TYR A 250 5.86 -9.06 -11.63
N CYS A 251 4.72 -8.36 -11.74
CA CYS A 251 3.55 -8.62 -10.89
C CYS A 251 3.02 -10.06 -11.04
N GLY A 252 2.97 -10.57 -12.26
CA GLY A 252 2.60 -11.97 -12.54
C GLY A 252 3.56 -12.97 -11.90
N ILE A 253 4.86 -12.78 -12.09
CA ILE A 253 5.92 -13.61 -11.46
C ILE A 253 5.82 -13.55 -9.93
N TYR A 254 5.57 -12.38 -9.36
CA TYR A 254 5.35 -12.24 -7.92
C TYR A 254 4.23 -13.14 -7.39
N ARG A 255 3.09 -13.23 -8.11
CA ARG A 255 1.99 -14.13 -7.74
C ARG A 255 2.37 -15.60 -7.80
N VAL A 256 3.16 -15.99 -8.80
CA VAL A 256 3.73 -17.35 -8.88
C VAL A 256 4.61 -17.64 -7.67
N MET A 257 5.51 -16.69 -7.32
CA MET A 257 6.40 -16.84 -6.16
C MET A 257 5.63 -16.97 -4.84
N VAL A 258 4.60 -16.15 -4.63
CA VAL A 258 3.75 -16.26 -3.44
C VAL A 258 3.14 -17.66 -3.32
N ASN A 259 2.54 -18.19 -4.40
CA ASN A 259 1.96 -19.54 -4.38
C ASN A 259 3.02 -20.64 -4.18
N TYR A 260 4.21 -20.46 -4.76
CA TYR A 260 5.34 -21.37 -4.55
C TYR A 260 5.76 -21.42 -3.07
N TYR A 261 5.92 -20.27 -2.42
CA TYR A 261 6.26 -20.22 -1.00
C TYR A 261 5.13 -20.72 -0.10
N ILE A 262 3.86 -20.51 -0.46
CA ILE A 262 2.74 -21.16 0.25
C ILE A 262 2.90 -22.68 0.21
N PHE A 263 3.23 -23.25 -0.96
CA PHE A 263 3.47 -24.69 -1.10
C PHE A 263 4.64 -25.17 -0.24
N LEU A 264 5.77 -24.44 -0.26
CA LEU A 264 6.94 -24.80 0.54
C LEU A 264 6.69 -24.74 2.06
N TYR A 265 5.98 -23.71 2.53
CA TYR A 265 5.77 -23.48 3.96
C TYR A 265 4.58 -24.25 4.53
N LYS A 266 3.75 -24.83 3.70
CA LYS A 266 2.63 -25.67 4.12
C LYS A 266 3.08 -27.08 4.56
N LYS A 267 4.28 -27.50 4.13
CA LYS A 267 4.91 -28.76 4.57
C LYS A 267 5.39 -28.62 6.01
#